data_d7a4e6efa56d47da6751e303d379a9d6
#
_entry.id   d7a4e6efa56d47da6751e303d379a9d6
#
_cell.length_a   1.000
_cell.length_b   1.000
_cell.length_c   1.000
_cell.angle_alpha   90.00
_cell.angle_beta   90.00
_cell.angle_gamma   90.00
#
_symmetry.space_group_name_H-M   'P 1'
#
loop_
_entity.id
_entity.type
_entity.pdbx_description
1 polymer ?
#
loop_
_entity_poly.entity_id
_entity_poly.type
_entity_poly.pdbx_seq_one_letter_code
_entity_poly.pdbx_strand_id
1 'polypeptide(L)'
;VVCSRLGNNLRVAGTAELVGYNLSPNPVRGAAIMDWLEDHLPGVADLSCAEHWCGLRPATPSNVPLIGRTRLANLFLNTGHGTLGWTLACGSGKAISDIITGQRPKPDFPFLGPGPRWTPRRTQLSAVSSNKTR
;
A
#
# COMPACT_ATOMS: atom_id res chain seq x y z
N VAL A 1 -8.61 12.97 -5.78
CA VAL A 1 -9.10 12.09 -6.87
C VAL A 1 -7.95 11.74 -7.79
N VAL A 2 -7.90 10.51 -8.29
CA VAL A 2 -6.90 10.02 -9.24
C VAL A 2 -7.62 9.46 -10.46
N CYS A 3 -7.34 10.03 -11.62
CA CYS A 3 -7.88 9.57 -12.89
C CYS A 3 -6.81 8.79 -13.66
N SER A 4 -7.16 7.64 -14.20
CA SER A 4 -6.27 6.79 -14.99
C SER A 4 -6.99 6.20 -16.18
N ARG A 5 -6.42 6.34 -17.37
CA ARG A 5 -6.95 5.70 -18.56
C ARG A 5 -6.55 4.22 -18.59
N LEU A 6 -7.52 3.34 -18.76
CA LEU A 6 -7.33 1.89 -18.90
C LEU A 6 -7.99 1.42 -20.19
N GLY A 7 -7.24 1.37 -21.26
CA GLY A 7 -7.78 1.11 -22.59
C GLY A 7 -8.78 2.21 -23.01
N ASN A 8 -10.04 1.83 -23.22
CA ASN A 8 -11.12 2.76 -23.57
C ASN A 8 -11.90 3.26 -22.34
N ASN A 9 -11.56 2.80 -21.14
CA ASN A 9 -12.23 3.20 -19.92
C ASN A 9 -11.41 4.24 -19.14
N LEU A 10 -12.12 5.15 -18.47
CA LEU A 10 -11.57 6.05 -17.49
C LEU A 10 -11.84 5.49 -16.09
N ARG A 11 -10.77 5.15 -15.35
CA ARG A 11 -10.87 4.78 -13.95
C ARG A 11 -10.65 6.00 -13.07
N VAL A 12 -11.62 6.28 -12.21
CA VAL A 12 -11.55 7.39 -11.25
C VAL A 12 -11.56 6.84 -9.82
N ALA A 13 -10.55 7.15 -9.04
CA ALA A 13 -10.44 6.73 -7.64
C ALA A 13 -10.39 7.96 -6.73
N GLY A 14 -11.28 8.05 -5.76
CA GLY A 14 -11.44 9.27 -4.97
C GLY A 14 -11.47 9.12 -3.47
N THR A 15 -11.90 7.99 -2.93
CA THR A 15 -12.15 7.85 -1.49
C THR A 15 -11.54 6.58 -0.90
N ALA A 16 -11.29 6.61 0.41
CA ALA A 16 -10.94 5.44 1.22
C ALA A 16 -11.86 5.38 2.44
N GLU A 17 -12.23 4.17 2.84
CA GLU A 17 -13.12 3.92 3.95
C GLU A 17 -12.51 2.93 4.94
N LEU A 18 -12.71 3.15 6.23
CA LEU A 18 -12.27 2.26 7.31
C LEU A 18 -13.49 1.47 7.81
N VAL A 19 -13.96 0.54 7.01
CA VAL A 19 -15.21 -0.20 7.22
C VAL A 19 -15.00 -1.72 7.35
N GLY A 20 -13.79 -2.12 7.72
CA GLY A 20 -13.43 -3.53 7.83
C GLY A 20 -13.42 -4.21 6.45
N TYR A 21 -14.15 -5.32 6.33
CA TYR A 21 -14.22 -6.12 5.08
C TYR A 21 -15.51 -5.85 4.27
N ASN A 22 -16.20 -4.76 4.55
CA ASN A 22 -17.38 -4.39 3.76
C ASN A 22 -16.97 -3.96 2.36
N LEU A 23 -17.48 -4.65 1.34
CA LEU A 23 -17.24 -4.39 -0.09
C LEU A 23 -18.43 -3.75 -0.78
N SER A 24 -19.45 -3.30 -0.04
CA SER A 24 -20.59 -2.61 -0.64
C SER A 24 -20.18 -1.17 -0.98
N PRO A 25 -20.26 -0.75 -2.26
CA PRO A 25 -19.95 0.62 -2.63
C PRO A 25 -20.89 1.60 -1.92
N ASN A 26 -20.32 2.67 -1.37
CA ASN A 26 -21.09 3.74 -0.74
C ASN A 26 -21.60 4.71 -1.82
N PRO A 27 -22.93 4.81 -2.03
CA PRO A 27 -23.49 5.61 -3.12
C PRO A 27 -23.21 7.10 -2.97
N VAL A 28 -23.16 7.62 -1.74
CA VAL A 28 -22.86 9.05 -1.50
C VAL A 28 -21.44 9.39 -1.91
N ARG A 29 -20.48 8.48 -1.62
CA ARG A 29 -19.10 8.67 -2.03
C ARG A 29 -18.90 8.49 -3.53
N GLY A 30 -19.66 7.56 -4.13
CA GLY A 30 -19.70 7.41 -5.58
C GLY A 30 -20.18 8.67 -6.26
N ALA A 31 -21.31 9.22 -5.83
CA ALA A 31 -21.86 10.47 -6.34
C ALA A 31 -20.86 11.63 -6.24
N ALA A 32 -20.21 11.80 -5.09
CA ALA A 32 -19.22 12.86 -4.92
C ALA A 32 -18.01 12.75 -5.88
N ILE A 33 -17.64 11.54 -6.29
CA ILE A 33 -16.60 11.34 -7.32
C ILE A 33 -17.12 11.75 -8.69
N MET A 34 -18.36 11.44 -9.00
CA MET A 34 -19.01 11.80 -10.26
C MET A 34 -19.15 13.32 -10.40
N ASP A 35 -19.67 13.98 -9.35
CA ASP A 35 -19.80 15.44 -9.29
C ASP A 35 -18.43 16.12 -9.49
N TRP A 36 -17.40 15.61 -8.79
CA TRP A 36 -16.04 16.13 -8.95
C TRP A 36 -15.55 16.00 -10.40
N LEU A 37 -15.84 14.87 -11.05
CA LEU A 37 -15.40 14.63 -12.43
C LEU A 37 -16.10 15.58 -13.40
N GLU A 38 -17.40 15.82 -13.22
CA GLU A 38 -18.19 16.72 -14.03
C GLU A 38 -17.73 18.17 -13.90
N ASP A 39 -17.42 18.61 -12.67
CA ASP A 39 -16.94 19.95 -12.37
C ASP A 39 -15.55 20.25 -12.93
N HIS A 40 -14.64 19.28 -12.91
CA HIS A 40 -13.22 19.50 -13.22
C HIS A 40 -12.83 19.02 -14.63
N LEU A 41 -13.52 18.03 -15.15
CA LEU A 41 -13.25 17.43 -16.46
C LEU A 41 -14.55 17.17 -17.24
N PRO A 42 -15.35 18.19 -17.52
CA PRO A 42 -16.64 18.01 -18.17
C PRO A 42 -16.49 17.34 -19.54
N GLY A 43 -17.36 16.34 -19.80
CA GLY A 43 -17.38 15.63 -21.07
C GLY A 43 -16.23 14.65 -21.31
N VAL A 44 -15.38 14.37 -20.30
CA VAL A 44 -14.25 13.44 -20.44
C VAL A 44 -14.67 11.99 -20.62
N ALA A 45 -15.85 11.62 -20.13
CA ALA A 45 -16.41 10.28 -20.21
C ALA A 45 -17.94 10.32 -20.20
N ASP A 46 -18.57 9.25 -20.66
CA ASP A 46 -19.99 9.05 -20.50
C ASP A 46 -20.31 8.54 -19.10
N LEU A 47 -20.79 9.44 -18.23
CA LEU A 47 -21.09 9.14 -16.84
C LEU A 47 -22.36 8.28 -16.67
N SER A 48 -23.22 8.17 -17.69
CA SER A 48 -24.41 7.32 -17.62
C SER A 48 -24.06 5.82 -17.58
N CYS A 49 -22.86 5.46 -18.04
CA CYS A 49 -22.32 4.10 -18.04
C CYS A 49 -21.38 3.82 -16.86
N ALA A 50 -21.32 4.71 -15.86
CA ALA A 50 -20.37 4.59 -14.78
C ALA A 50 -20.70 3.41 -13.85
N GLU A 51 -19.72 2.57 -13.58
CA GLU A 51 -19.83 1.48 -12.63
C GLU A 51 -19.09 1.84 -11.34
N HIS A 52 -19.79 1.76 -10.21
CA HIS A 52 -19.19 1.96 -8.88
C HIS A 52 -18.71 0.63 -8.32
N TRP A 53 -17.46 0.59 -7.90
CA TRP A 53 -16.90 -0.58 -7.25
C TRP A 53 -15.99 -0.17 -6.10
N CYS A 54 -15.75 -1.09 -5.19
CA CYS A 54 -14.73 -0.94 -4.16
C CYS A 54 -13.93 -2.22 -4.01
N GLY A 55 -12.78 -2.12 -3.35
CA GLY A 55 -11.89 -3.24 -3.09
C GLY A 55 -11.08 -3.03 -1.83
N LEU A 56 -10.64 -4.13 -1.23
CA LEU A 56 -9.81 -4.09 -0.04
C LEU A 56 -8.38 -3.65 -0.40
N ARG A 57 -7.86 -2.73 0.39
CA ARG A 57 -6.47 -2.31 0.29
C ARG A 57 -5.65 -3.02 1.36
N PRO A 58 -4.60 -3.78 1.00
CA PRO A 58 -3.74 -4.44 1.96
C PRO A 58 -2.79 -3.42 2.61
N ALA A 59 -3.32 -2.65 3.56
CA ALA A 59 -2.56 -1.65 4.30
C ALA A 59 -2.14 -2.20 5.67
N THR A 60 -0.94 -1.83 6.11
CA THR A 60 -0.49 -2.00 7.50
C THR A 60 -0.68 -0.70 8.27
N PRO A 61 -0.76 -0.73 9.61
CA PRO A 61 -0.89 0.50 10.41
C PRO A 61 0.25 1.52 10.18
N SER A 62 1.44 1.04 9.85
CA SER A 62 2.62 1.87 9.59
C SER A 62 2.80 2.24 8.11
N ASN A 63 1.97 1.72 7.21
CA ASN A 63 2.16 1.75 5.76
C ASN A 63 3.47 1.10 5.27
N VAL A 64 4.17 0.38 6.14
CA VAL A 64 5.38 -0.38 5.79
C VAL A 64 4.97 -1.81 5.43
N PRO A 65 5.30 -2.32 4.24
CA PRO A 65 4.92 -3.67 3.86
C PRO A 65 5.60 -4.74 4.73
N LEU A 66 4.95 -5.88 4.83
CA LEU A 66 5.45 -7.06 5.53
C LEU A 66 6.13 -7.98 4.51
N ILE A 67 7.46 -7.99 4.52
CA ILE A 67 8.26 -8.80 3.59
C ILE A 67 9.22 -9.67 4.41
N GLY A 68 9.19 -10.99 4.22
CA GLY A 68 10.13 -11.87 4.87
C GLY A 68 9.57 -13.16 5.43
N ARG A 69 10.31 -13.78 6.36
CA ARG A 69 9.96 -15.05 6.99
C ARG A 69 8.99 -14.83 8.15
N THR A 70 8.10 -15.77 8.34
CA THR A 70 7.25 -15.82 9.55
C THR A 70 7.86 -16.77 10.60
N ARG A 71 7.16 -16.92 11.74
CA ARG A 71 7.52 -17.93 12.75
C ARG A 71 7.22 -19.37 12.29
N LEU A 72 6.37 -19.52 11.30
CA LEU A 72 6.04 -20.83 10.74
C LEU A 72 7.07 -21.18 9.68
N ALA A 73 7.54 -22.42 9.74
CA ALA A 73 8.45 -22.94 8.73
C ALA A 73 7.80 -22.90 7.35
N ASN A 74 8.57 -22.50 6.33
CA ASN A 74 8.13 -22.43 4.94
C ASN A 74 6.99 -21.42 4.62
N LEU A 75 6.63 -20.55 5.58
CA LEU A 75 5.70 -19.46 5.35
C LEU A 75 6.43 -18.13 5.27
N PHE A 76 6.28 -17.46 4.14
CA PHE A 76 6.85 -16.14 3.86
C PHE A 76 5.73 -15.17 3.55
N LEU A 77 5.92 -13.91 3.87
CA LEU A 77 4.99 -12.83 3.54
C LEU A 77 5.63 -11.86 2.54
N ASN A 78 4.82 -11.36 1.64
CA ASN A 78 5.13 -10.23 0.78
C ASN A 78 3.81 -9.49 0.53
N THR A 79 3.38 -8.68 1.51
CA THR A 79 2.05 -8.07 1.56
C THR A 79 2.06 -6.74 2.30
N GLY A 80 0.90 -6.05 2.34
CA GLY A 80 0.75 -4.82 3.11
C GLY A 80 1.31 -3.58 2.43
N HIS A 81 1.46 -3.60 1.10
CA HIS A 81 2.07 -2.52 0.32
C HIS A 81 1.19 -1.26 0.17
N GLY A 82 -0.02 -1.27 0.69
CA GLY A 82 -0.93 -0.13 0.67
C GLY A 82 -1.18 0.39 -0.75
N THR A 83 -0.87 1.66 -0.99
CA THR A 83 -1.06 2.32 -2.30
C THR A 83 0.10 2.07 -3.27
N LEU A 84 1.24 1.58 -2.79
CA LEU A 84 2.49 1.50 -3.55
C LEU A 84 2.80 0.09 -4.07
N GLY A 85 1.87 -0.85 -3.95
CA GLY A 85 2.11 -2.25 -4.32
C GLY A 85 2.59 -2.45 -5.75
N TRP A 86 2.01 -1.74 -6.71
CA TRP A 86 2.45 -1.79 -8.09
C TRP A 86 3.87 -1.24 -8.26
N THR A 87 4.14 -0.07 -7.71
CA THR A 87 5.45 0.60 -7.79
C THR A 87 6.56 -0.25 -7.17
N LEU A 88 6.26 -0.91 -6.05
CA LEU A 88 7.23 -1.71 -5.30
C LEU A 88 7.31 -3.18 -5.75
N ALA A 89 6.48 -3.61 -6.70
CA ALA A 89 6.32 -5.03 -7.05
C ALA A 89 7.65 -5.72 -7.39
N CYS A 90 8.44 -5.16 -8.29
CA CYS A 90 9.72 -5.77 -8.71
C CYS A 90 10.74 -5.79 -7.55
N GLY A 91 10.84 -4.71 -6.79
CA GLY A 91 11.77 -4.62 -5.66
C GLY A 91 11.41 -5.57 -4.53
N SER A 92 10.15 -5.63 -4.14
CA SER A 92 9.67 -6.54 -3.10
C SER A 92 9.73 -8.00 -3.55
N GLY A 93 9.42 -8.28 -4.83
CA GLY A 93 9.56 -9.61 -5.42
C GLY A 93 11.01 -10.10 -5.41
N LYS A 94 11.97 -9.24 -5.77
CA LYS A 94 13.40 -9.57 -5.68
C LYS A 94 13.83 -9.82 -4.24
N ALA A 95 13.42 -8.96 -3.31
CA ALA A 95 13.77 -9.08 -1.90
C ALA A 95 13.25 -10.39 -1.28
N ILE A 96 11.98 -10.75 -1.53
CA ILE A 96 11.43 -12.01 -1.01
C ILE A 96 12.10 -13.23 -1.64
N SER A 97 12.45 -13.18 -2.92
CA SER A 97 13.21 -14.22 -3.59
C SER A 97 14.57 -14.45 -2.93
N ASP A 98 15.31 -13.37 -2.63
CA ASP A 98 16.59 -13.45 -1.93
C ASP A 98 16.44 -14.09 -0.54
N ILE A 99 15.40 -13.68 0.21
CA ILE A 99 15.12 -14.24 1.55
C ILE A 99 14.81 -15.75 1.46
N ILE A 100 14.00 -16.17 0.49
CA ILE A 100 13.63 -17.58 0.31
C ILE A 100 14.85 -18.42 -0.02
N THR A 101 15.73 -17.91 -0.88
CA THR A 101 16.98 -18.59 -1.28
C THR A 101 18.13 -18.44 -0.31
N GLY A 102 17.91 -17.80 0.86
CA GLY A 102 18.92 -17.61 1.90
C GLY A 102 19.94 -16.52 1.59
N GLN A 103 19.70 -15.70 0.60
CA GLN A 103 20.51 -14.54 0.26
C GLN A 103 20.07 -13.32 1.06
N ARG A 104 20.99 -12.37 1.27
CA ARG A 104 20.66 -11.10 1.91
C ARG A 104 20.11 -10.13 0.86
N PRO A 105 18.89 -9.58 1.03
CA PRO A 105 18.41 -8.52 0.16
C PRO A 105 19.32 -7.29 0.20
N LYS A 106 19.51 -6.63 -0.94
CA LYS A 106 20.39 -5.45 -1.02
C LYS A 106 19.82 -4.20 -0.31
N PRO A 107 18.51 -3.86 -0.42
CA PRO A 107 17.98 -2.69 0.26
C PRO A 107 17.99 -2.88 1.77
N ASP A 108 18.34 -1.80 2.50
CA ASP A 108 18.20 -1.77 3.95
C ASP A 108 16.73 -1.50 4.30
N PHE A 109 16.03 -2.56 4.66
CA PHE A 109 14.60 -2.55 4.95
C PHE A 109 14.32 -3.47 6.16
N PRO A 110 13.34 -3.15 7.02
CA PRO A 110 12.98 -3.97 8.18
C PRO A 110 12.24 -5.25 7.78
N PHE A 111 12.95 -6.17 7.14
CA PHE A 111 12.40 -7.47 6.75
C PHE A 111 11.96 -8.29 7.96
N LEU A 112 10.90 -9.08 7.78
CA LEU A 112 10.39 -9.98 8.81
C LEU A 112 11.31 -11.19 9.02
N GLY A 113 11.38 -11.61 10.27
CA GLY A 113 12.00 -12.85 10.71
C GLY A 113 13.51 -12.81 10.87
N PRO A 114 14.07 -13.74 11.63
CA PRO A 114 15.50 -13.92 11.71
C PRO A 114 15.99 -14.55 10.42
N GLY A 115 16.69 -13.81 9.61
CA GLY A 115 17.57 -14.42 8.61
C GLY A 115 18.67 -15.19 9.33
N PRO A 116 19.29 -16.22 8.71
CA PRO A 116 20.33 -17.02 9.35
C PRO A 116 21.56 -16.26 9.86
N ARG A 117 21.62 -14.96 9.80
CA ARG A 117 22.62 -14.03 10.43
C ARG A 117 22.20 -12.56 10.32
N TRP A 118 20.89 -12.26 10.19
CA TRP A 118 20.47 -10.87 10.15
C TRP A 118 19.88 -10.47 11.51
N THR A 119 20.62 -9.69 12.27
CA THR A 119 20.09 -8.96 13.43
C THR A 119 19.67 -7.57 12.94
N PRO A 120 18.42 -7.14 13.15
CA PRO A 120 18.05 -5.76 12.88
C PRO A 120 18.98 -4.84 13.68
N ARG A 121 19.66 -3.92 13.04
CA ARG A 121 20.25 -2.79 13.77
C ARG A 121 19.10 -2.13 14.51
N ARG A 122 19.13 -2.18 15.85
CA ARG A 122 18.29 -1.31 16.66
C ARG A 122 18.63 0.11 16.22
N THR A 123 17.69 0.77 15.57
CA THR A 123 17.76 2.21 15.40
C THR A 123 17.71 2.78 16.81
N GLN A 124 18.85 3.17 17.34
CA GLN A 124 18.89 3.98 18.55
C GLN A 124 18.20 5.30 18.16
N LEU A 125 16.95 5.45 18.57
CA LEU A 125 16.36 6.76 18.72
C LEU A 125 17.22 7.47 19.77
N SER A 126 18.16 8.28 19.33
CA SER A 126 18.86 9.21 20.19
C SER A 126 17.82 10.13 20.79
N ALA A 127 17.64 10.02 22.12
CA ALA A 127 16.83 10.93 22.87
C ALA A 127 17.36 12.36 22.58
N VAL A 128 16.49 13.18 21.97
CA VAL A 128 16.75 14.62 21.91
C VAL A 128 16.70 15.13 23.33
N SER A 129 17.87 15.36 23.89
CA SER A 129 18.05 16.01 25.17
C SER A 129 17.46 17.42 25.08
N SER A 130 16.32 17.62 25.75
CA SER A 130 15.77 18.95 25.96
C SER A 130 16.68 19.70 26.93
N ASN A 131 17.60 20.49 26.41
CA ASN A 131 18.35 21.43 27.20
C ASN A 131 17.44 22.61 27.55
N LYS A 132 16.77 22.56 28.72
CA LYS A 132 16.20 23.72 29.39
C LYS A 132 17.34 24.49 30.03
N THR A 133 17.76 25.56 29.43
CA THR A 133 18.55 26.59 30.10
C THR A 133 17.63 27.66 30.72
N ARG A 134 17.98 28.00 31.92
CA ARG A 134 17.36 29.00 32.79
C ARG A 134 17.34 30.41 32.17
#